data_fecd41bf25a4d241ec60da36d6218fa3
#
_entry.id   fecd41bf25a4d241ec60da36d6218fa3
#
_cell.length_a   1.000
_cell.length_b   1.000
_cell.length_c   1.000
_cell.angle_alpha   90.00
_cell.angle_beta   90.00
_cell.angle_gamma   90.00
#
_symmetry.space_group_name_H-M   'P 1'
#
loop_
_entity.id
_entity.type
_entity.pdbx_description
1 polymer ?
#
loop_
_entity_poly.entity_id
_entity_poly.type
_entity_poly.pdbx_seq_one_letter_code
_entity_poly.pdbx_strand_id
1 'polypeptide(L)'
;MLINRNKQCIIKNKYSKGKIKVYTDNMIVGYPIKDDGEEELNEILDNVSEYQFNLALEGLFVRGGVSVGDFYINEDIVFGPALLDAHNVESNLACYPRIVLDDKTVSRLQKYINNYDIAPQKNKILIDNDGKWFLNYLNRVFKYYTQCNNQYEFEKMQIELLFKHKVKIEEMLDLHKENIRVWDKYVWIANYHNYFCNINFENEKELRIAKNKLLSWPRGISNNDT
;
A
#
# COMPACT_ATOMS: atom_id res chain seq x y z
N MET A 1 8.69 1.73 19.84
CA MET A 1 7.93 2.98 20.06
C MET A 1 7.08 3.38 18.85
N LEU A 2 7.50 3.16 17.62
CA LEU A 2 6.72 3.38 16.38
C LEU A 2 5.48 2.47 16.26
N ILE A 3 5.58 1.21 16.68
CA ILE A 3 4.47 0.23 16.67
C ILE A 3 3.27 0.72 17.49
N ASN A 4 3.48 1.38 18.62
CA ASN A 4 2.38 1.88 19.47
C ASN A 4 1.64 3.08 18.84
N ARG A 5 2.32 3.98 18.12
CA ARG A 5 1.68 5.09 17.40
C ARG A 5 0.85 4.58 16.23
N ASN A 6 1.39 3.65 15.45
CA ASN A 6 0.70 3.08 14.29
C ASN A 6 -0.44 2.15 14.69
N LYS A 7 -0.29 1.38 15.78
CA LYS A 7 -1.41 0.63 16.38
C LYS A 7 -2.57 1.53 16.80
N GLN A 8 -2.29 2.74 17.30
CA GLN A 8 -3.33 3.73 17.62
C GLN A 8 -3.97 4.35 16.37
N CYS A 9 -3.25 4.56 15.26
CA CYS A 9 -3.83 5.04 14.01
C CYS A 9 -4.81 4.02 13.39
N ILE A 10 -4.45 2.74 13.39
CA ILE A 10 -5.31 1.66 12.85
C ILE A 10 -6.53 1.40 13.78
N ILE A 11 -6.38 1.53 15.10
CA ILE A 11 -7.44 1.24 16.09
C ILE A 11 -8.37 2.44 16.33
N LYS A 12 -7.96 3.68 16.00
CA LYS A 12 -8.78 4.90 16.26
C LYS A 12 -10.04 5.01 15.43
N ASN A 13 -10.21 4.19 14.40
CA ASN A 13 -11.48 4.15 13.70
C ASN A 13 -12.50 3.37 14.55
N LYS A 14 -13.35 4.09 15.27
CA LYS A 14 -14.35 3.58 16.23
C LYS A 14 -15.36 2.57 15.60
N TYR A 15 -15.31 2.42 14.30
CA TYR A 15 -16.15 1.53 13.49
C TYR A 15 -15.38 0.35 12.87
N SER A 16 -14.05 0.32 12.99
CA SER A 16 -13.25 -0.76 12.44
C SER A 16 -13.47 -2.05 13.22
N LYS A 17 -14.05 -3.06 12.57
CA LYS A 17 -14.21 -4.42 13.11
C LYS A 17 -12.93 -5.26 12.95
N GLY A 18 -11.88 -4.66 12.42
CA GLY A 18 -10.59 -5.30 12.19
C GLY A 18 -9.89 -5.67 13.48
N LYS A 19 -9.31 -6.87 13.50
CA LYS A 19 -8.42 -7.34 14.55
C LYS A 19 -6.98 -7.32 14.07
N ILE A 20 -6.06 -6.93 14.97
CA ILE A 20 -4.64 -6.78 14.66
C ILE A 20 -3.82 -7.58 15.65
N LYS A 21 -2.87 -8.36 15.12
CA LYS A 21 -1.79 -8.98 15.88
C LYS A 21 -0.44 -8.55 15.36
N VAL A 22 0.49 -8.29 16.27
CA VAL A 22 1.86 -7.95 15.96
C VAL A 22 2.78 -8.97 16.60
N TYR A 23 3.63 -9.59 15.79
CA TYR A 23 4.67 -10.51 16.21
C TYR A 23 6.00 -9.99 15.70
N THR A 24 6.91 -9.63 16.59
CA THR A 24 8.23 -9.08 16.22
C THR A 24 8.14 -8.00 15.13
N ASP A 25 8.50 -8.33 13.91
CA ASP A 25 8.49 -7.50 12.69
C ASP A 25 7.26 -7.75 11.78
N ASN A 26 6.42 -8.74 12.11
CA ASN A 26 5.23 -9.09 11.34
C ASN A 26 3.94 -8.53 11.96
N MET A 27 3.04 -8.05 11.11
CA MET A 27 1.70 -7.62 11.50
C MET A 27 0.65 -8.37 10.70
N ILE A 28 -0.30 -8.96 11.41
CA ILE A 28 -1.47 -9.63 10.85
C ILE A 28 -2.70 -8.78 11.13
N VAL A 29 -3.45 -8.48 10.08
CA VAL A 29 -4.70 -7.72 10.14
C VAL A 29 -5.81 -8.56 9.55
N GLY A 30 -6.91 -8.73 10.28
CA GLY A 30 -8.07 -9.50 9.82
C GLY A 30 -9.36 -8.73 9.97
N TYR A 31 -10.19 -8.77 8.95
CA TYR A 31 -11.53 -8.18 8.92
C TYR A 31 -12.57 -9.27 8.68
N PRO A 32 -13.63 -9.35 9.49
CA PRO A 32 -14.71 -10.28 9.23
C PRO A 32 -15.52 -9.79 8.02
N ILE A 33 -15.68 -10.62 7.02
CA ILE A 33 -16.51 -10.32 5.85
C ILE A 33 -17.99 -10.44 6.23
N LYS A 34 -18.76 -9.44 5.83
CA LYS A 34 -20.22 -9.42 5.89
C LYS A 34 -20.77 -9.28 4.47
N ASP A 35 -21.96 -9.79 4.26
CA ASP A 35 -22.66 -9.72 2.99
C ASP A 35 -21.75 -10.15 1.82
N ASP A 36 -21.56 -9.27 0.84
CA ASP A 36 -20.65 -9.51 -0.28
C ASP A 36 -19.17 -9.17 0.05
N GLY A 37 -18.90 -8.43 1.13
CA GLY A 37 -17.56 -8.07 1.61
C GLY A 37 -16.91 -6.91 0.88
N GLU A 38 -17.65 -6.12 0.10
CA GLU A 38 -17.10 -4.96 -0.61
C GLU A 38 -16.64 -3.88 0.36
N GLU A 39 -17.47 -3.58 1.38
CA GLU A 39 -17.17 -2.56 2.37
C GLU A 39 -15.92 -2.92 3.17
N GLU A 40 -15.84 -4.16 3.65
CA GLU A 40 -14.70 -4.65 4.42
C GLU A 40 -13.41 -4.69 3.58
N LEU A 41 -13.49 -5.10 2.32
CA LEU A 41 -12.34 -5.06 1.43
C LEU A 41 -11.88 -3.63 1.20
N ASN A 42 -12.79 -2.69 1.00
CA ASN A 42 -12.48 -1.28 0.84
C ASN A 42 -11.83 -0.69 2.11
N GLU A 43 -12.33 -1.07 3.29
CA GLU A 43 -11.77 -0.64 4.58
C GLU A 43 -10.36 -1.20 4.81
N ILE A 44 -10.11 -2.48 4.52
CA ILE A 44 -8.78 -3.07 4.68
C ILE A 44 -7.77 -2.43 3.72
N LEU A 45 -8.15 -2.18 2.46
CA LEU A 45 -7.28 -1.50 1.50
C LEU A 45 -6.89 -0.10 1.99
N ASP A 46 -7.83 0.65 2.58
CA ASP A 46 -7.55 1.97 3.15
C ASP A 46 -6.63 1.89 4.37
N ASN A 47 -6.95 1.06 5.34
CA ASN A 47 -6.21 0.98 6.61
C ASN A 47 -4.79 0.44 6.41
N VAL A 48 -4.63 -0.57 5.57
CA VAL A 48 -3.31 -1.15 5.28
C VAL A 48 -2.46 -0.20 4.44
N SER A 49 -3.06 0.53 3.49
CA SER A 49 -2.36 1.59 2.74
C SER A 49 -1.92 2.74 3.63
N GLU A 50 -2.76 3.16 4.59
CA GLU A 50 -2.42 4.18 5.59
C GLU A 50 -1.23 3.75 6.44
N TYR A 51 -1.25 2.51 6.91
CA TYR A 51 -0.14 1.94 7.67
C TYR A 51 1.15 1.89 6.86
N GLN A 52 1.09 1.37 5.61
CA GLN A 52 2.25 1.28 4.72
C GLN A 52 2.81 2.67 4.41
N PHE A 53 1.96 3.66 4.13
CA PHE A 53 2.36 5.03 3.85
C PHE A 53 3.09 5.67 5.04
N ASN A 54 2.53 5.56 6.26
CA ASN A 54 3.15 6.11 7.45
C ASN A 54 4.51 5.47 7.76
N LEU A 55 4.66 4.16 7.56
CA LEU A 55 5.95 3.49 7.70
C LEU A 55 6.96 3.95 6.64
N ALA A 56 6.53 4.09 5.40
CA ALA A 56 7.40 4.56 4.31
C ALA A 56 7.93 5.98 4.55
N LEU A 57 7.13 6.87 5.15
CA LEU A 57 7.57 8.20 5.57
C LEU A 57 8.64 8.19 6.67
N GLU A 58 8.77 7.10 7.40
CA GLU A 58 9.83 6.88 8.38
C GLU A 58 11.00 6.03 7.83
N GLY A 59 10.98 5.71 6.53
CA GLY A 59 12.01 4.90 5.85
C GLY A 59 11.84 3.40 6.03
N LEU A 60 10.71 2.94 6.59
CA LEU A 60 10.39 1.54 6.77
C LEU A 60 9.49 1.06 5.62
N PHE A 61 10.10 0.45 4.62
CA PHE A 61 9.40 -0.04 3.44
C PHE A 61 9.02 -1.51 3.63
N VAL A 62 7.73 -1.76 3.78
CA VAL A 62 7.17 -3.08 4.09
C VAL A 62 6.63 -3.80 2.87
N ARG A 63 6.63 -5.12 2.91
CA ARG A 63 5.96 -6.00 1.95
C ARG A 63 4.86 -6.79 2.65
N GLY A 64 3.93 -7.36 1.89
CA GLY A 64 2.84 -8.15 2.46
C GLY A 64 1.98 -8.82 1.41
N GLY A 65 1.04 -9.64 1.89
CA GLY A 65 0.01 -10.28 1.09
C GLY A 65 -1.38 -9.98 1.64
N VAL A 66 -2.35 -9.83 0.76
CA VAL A 66 -3.79 -9.74 1.08
C VAL A 66 -4.48 -10.96 0.49
N SER A 67 -5.24 -11.67 1.32
CA SER A 67 -6.03 -12.83 0.90
C SER A 67 -7.41 -12.81 1.53
N VAL A 68 -8.39 -13.40 0.82
CA VAL A 68 -9.77 -13.58 1.26
C VAL A 68 -10.06 -15.06 1.43
N GLY A 69 -10.54 -15.45 2.61
CA GLY A 69 -10.90 -16.84 2.91
C GLY A 69 -11.14 -17.06 4.39
N ASP A 70 -11.26 -18.32 4.79
CA ASP A 70 -11.47 -18.69 6.18
C ASP A 70 -10.30 -18.30 7.06
N PHE A 71 -10.60 -17.57 8.13
CA PHE A 71 -9.61 -16.98 9.02
C PHE A 71 -10.16 -16.80 10.42
N TYR A 72 -9.38 -17.21 11.41
CA TYR A 72 -9.69 -17.00 12.82
C TYR A 72 -8.62 -16.17 13.50
N ILE A 73 -9.04 -15.16 14.25
CA ILE A 73 -8.17 -14.29 15.03
C ILE A 73 -8.85 -13.86 16.34
N ASN A 74 -8.18 -14.11 17.47
CA ASN A 74 -8.55 -13.59 18.79
C ASN A 74 -7.30 -13.07 19.51
N GLU A 75 -7.38 -12.83 20.83
CA GLU A 75 -6.25 -12.31 21.61
C GLU A 75 -5.05 -13.28 21.65
N ASP A 76 -5.29 -14.59 21.63
CA ASP A 76 -4.26 -15.60 21.82
C ASP A 76 -3.84 -16.27 20.52
N ILE A 77 -4.80 -16.55 19.63
CA ILE A 77 -4.64 -17.44 18.49
C ILE A 77 -4.96 -16.72 17.18
N VAL A 78 -4.17 -17.03 16.15
CA VAL A 78 -4.45 -16.68 14.77
C VAL A 78 -4.15 -17.88 13.87
N PHE A 79 -5.12 -18.29 13.05
CA PHE A 79 -4.96 -19.37 12.09
C PHE A 79 -6.02 -19.32 10.99
N GLY A 80 -5.81 -20.07 9.93
CA GLY A 80 -6.76 -20.30 8.85
C GLY A 80 -6.10 -20.28 7.48
N PRO A 81 -6.77 -20.83 6.45
CA PRO A 81 -6.28 -20.88 5.08
C PRO A 81 -5.89 -19.49 4.53
N ALA A 82 -6.70 -18.45 4.79
CA ALA A 82 -6.41 -17.11 4.31
C ALA A 82 -5.09 -16.53 4.87
N LEU A 83 -4.71 -16.90 6.11
CA LEU A 83 -3.42 -16.52 6.66
C LEU A 83 -2.25 -17.16 5.91
N LEU A 84 -2.38 -18.45 5.60
CA LEU A 84 -1.37 -19.19 4.83
C LEU A 84 -1.26 -18.66 3.40
N ASP A 85 -2.39 -18.38 2.76
CA ASP A 85 -2.44 -17.78 1.43
C ASP A 85 -1.77 -16.39 1.43
N ALA A 86 -2.10 -15.51 2.39
CA ALA A 86 -1.48 -14.19 2.52
C ALA A 86 0.03 -14.27 2.77
N HIS A 87 0.47 -15.22 3.63
CA HIS A 87 1.89 -15.46 3.86
C HIS A 87 2.61 -15.99 2.62
N ASN A 88 1.96 -16.88 1.86
CA ASN A 88 2.50 -17.39 0.60
C ASN A 88 2.65 -16.27 -0.43
N VAL A 89 1.67 -15.36 -0.54
CA VAL A 89 1.75 -14.16 -1.39
C VAL A 89 2.90 -13.25 -0.96
N GLU A 90 3.02 -12.96 0.34
CA GLU A 90 4.10 -12.16 0.89
C GLU A 90 5.48 -12.77 0.58
N SER A 91 5.65 -14.06 0.79
CA SER A 91 6.94 -14.72 0.68
C SER A 91 7.38 -14.96 -0.76
N ASN A 92 6.44 -15.30 -1.67
CA ASN A 92 6.75 -15.72 -3.03
C ASN A 92 6.42 -14.69 -4.11
N LEU A 93 5.47 -13.79 -3.89
CA LEU A 93 5.00 -12.85 -4.90
C LEU A 93 5.37 -11.39 -4.59
N ALA A 94 5.46 -11.03 -3.32
CA ALA A 94 5.86 -9.68 -2.91
C ALA A 94 7.39 -9.55 -2.89
N CYS A 95 8.05 -9.75 -4.04
CA CYS A 95 9.52 -9.65 -4.16
C CYS A 95 10.07 -8.25 -3.84
N TYR A 96 9.24 -7.22 -4.04
CA TYR A 96 9.51 -5.81 -3.75
C TYR A 96 8.73 -5.33 -2.51
N PRO A 97 9.05 -4.15 -1.95
CA PRO A 97 8.31 -3.57 -0.83
C PRO A 97 6.92 -3.07 -1.24
N ARG A 98 6.05 -4.00 -1.56
CA ARG A 98 4.66 -3.79 -1.95
C ARG A 98 3.75 -4.81 -1.26
N ILE A 99 2.50 -4.46 -1.05
CA ILE A 99 1.50 -5.37 -0.52
C ILE A 99 0.66 -5.88 -1.70
N VAL A 100 0.78 -7.17 -1.99
CA VAL A 100 0.23 -7.85 -3.17
C VAL A 100 -1.10 -8.52 -2.81
N LEU A 101 -2.06 -8.53 -3.73
CA LEU A 101 -3.32 -9.22 -3.60
C LEU A 101 -3.20 -10.62 -4.22
N ASP A 102 -3.77 -11.64 -3.56
CA ASP A 102 -3.91 -12.97 -4.16
C ASP A 102 -4.99 -12.99 -5.27
N ASP A 103 -5.01 -14.04 -6.08
CA ASP A 103 -5.93 -14.17 -7.21
C ASP A 103 -7.41 -14.19 -6.78
N LYS A 104 -7.72 -14.72 -5.57
CA LYS A 104 -9.08 -14.72 -5.02
C LYS A 104 -9.53 -13.29 -4.68
N THR A 105 -8.67 -12.53 -4.07
CA THR A 105 -8.92 -11.11 -3.74
C THR A 105 -9.04 -10.27 -5.00
N VAL A 106 -8.16 -10.47 -5.98
CA VAL A 106 -8.23 -9.81 -7.30
C VAL A 106 -9.55 -10.11 -7.98
N SER A 107 -9.97 -11.39 -8.07
CA SER A 107 -11.22 -11.77 -8.70
C SER A 107 -12.46 -11.17 -8.02
N ARG A 108 -12.42 -11.02 -6.69
CA ARG A 108 -13.48 -10.34 -5.94
C ARG A 108 -13.49 -8.84 -6.22
N LEU A 109 -12.32 -8.22 -6.21
CA LEU A 109 -12.17 -6.79 -6.47
C LEU A 109 -12.61 -6.40 -7.90
N GLN A 110 -12.29 -7.23 -8.90
CA GLN A 110 -12.73 -7.05 -10.28
C GLN A 110 -14.26 -7.01 -10.40
N LYS A 111 -14.98 -7.85 -9.66
CA LYS A 111 -16.46 -7.81 -9.65
C LYS A 111 -16.97 -6.46 -9.15
N TYR A 112 -16.36 -5.90 -8.09
CA TYR A 112 -16.78 -4.60 -7.58
C TYR A 112 -16.44 -3.46 -8.54
N ILE A 113 -15.24 -3.49 -9.15
CA ILE A 113 -14.80 -2.50 -10.14
C ILE A 113 -15.74 -2.50 -11.35
N ASN A 114 -16.22 -3.67 -11.78
CA ASN A 114 -17.11 -3.79 -12.94
C ASN A 114 -18.55 -3.34 -12.67
N ASN A 115 -18.99 -3.35 -11.41
CA ASN A 115 -20.33 -2.93 -11.04
C ASN A 115 -20.53 -1.41 -11.02
N TYR A 116 -19.45 -0.62 -11.11
CA TYR A 116 -19.50 0.84 -10.99
C TYR A 116 -18.69 1.53 -12.08
N ASP A 117 -19.27 2.55 -12.74
CA ASP A 117 -18.55 3.40 -13.71
C ASP A 117 -17.32 4.08 -13.08
N ILE A 118 -17.47 4.52 -11.83
CA ILE A 118 -16.41 5.13 -11.03
C ILE A 118 -16.23 4.31 -9.74
N ALA A 119 -15.44 3.25 -9.82
CA ALA A 119 -15.13 2.42 -8.66
C ALA A 119 -14.04 3.10 -7.81
N PRO A 120 -14.31 3.41 -6.51
CA PRO A 120 -13.33 4.06 -5.64
C PRO A 120 -12.08 3.20 -5.40
N GLN A 121 -12.17 1.89 -5.64
CA GLN A 121 -11.07 0.94 -5.51
C GLN A 121 -10.01 1.08 -6.62
N LYS A 122 -10.36 1.60 -7.81
CA LYS A 122 -9.41 1.75 -8.94
C LYS A 122 -8.15 2.54 -8.57
N ASN A 123 -8.30 3.62 -7.80
CA ASN A 123 -7.17 4.46 -7.40
C ASN A 123 -6.33 3.87 -6.26
N LYS A 124 -6.84 2.84 -5.57
CA LYS A 124 -6.17 2.19 -4.44
C LYS A 124 -5.23 1.06 -4.85
N ILE A 125 -5.31 0.63 -6.10
CA ILE A 125 -4.61 -0.54 -6.63
C ILE A 125 -3.87 -0.16 -7.91
N LEU A 126 -2.69 -0.74 -8.09
CA LEU A 126 -1.91 -0.70 -9.32
C LEU A 126 -1.56 -2.12 -9.77
N ILE A 127 -1.22 -2.27 -11.03
CA ILE A 127 -0.72 -3.52 -11.60
C ILE A 127 0.75 -3.31 -11.98
N ASP A 128 1.62 -4.15 -11.45
CA ASP A 128 3.05 -4.12 -11.75
C ASP A 128 3.35 -4.84 -13.08
N ASN A 129 4.58 -4.71 -13.57
CA ASN A 129 5.03 -5.32 -14.82
C ASN A 129 5.01 -6.86 -14.81
N ASP A 130 5.07 -7.47 -13.62
CA ASP A 130 4.90 -8.92 -13.43
C ASP A 130 3.42 -9.36 -13.37
N GLY A 131 2.47 -8.44 -13.64
CA GLY A 131 1.05 -8.68 -13.63
C GLY A 131 0.42 -8.73 -12.23
N LYS A 132 1.18 -8.50 -11.16
CA LYS A 132 0.65 -8.55 -9.78
C LYS A 132 -0.04 -7.27 -9.41
N TRP A 133 -1.21 -7.41 -8.79
CA TRP A 133 -2.00 -6.33 -8.25
C TRP A 133 -1.50 -5.97 -6.85
N PHE A 134 -1.23 -4.70 -6.60
CA PHE A 134 -0.69 -4.24 -5.31
C PHE A 134 -1.28 -2.92 -4.84
N LEU A 135 -1.18 -2.63 -3.54
CA LEU A 135 -1.71 -1.42 -2.93
C LEU A 135 -0.99 -0.16 -3.40
N ASN A 136 -1.76 0.80 -3.91
CA ASN A 136 -1.28 2.15 -4.23
C ASN A 136 -1.29 3.02 -2.96
N TYR A 137 -0.36 2.76 -2.03
CA TYR A 137 -0.34 3.46 -0.75
C TYR A 137 -0.04 4.96 -0.87
N LEU A 138 0.63 5.42 -1.92
CA LEU A 138 0.86 6.86 -2.16
C LEU A 138 -0.45 7.62 -2.41
N ASN A 139 -1.51 6.93 -2.84
CA ASN A 139 -2.83 7.55 -2.98
C ASN A 139 -3.37 8.13 -1.65
N ARG A 140 -2.75 7.75 -0.51
CA ARG A 140 -3.10 8.31 0.82
C ARG A 140 -2.84 9.81 0.93
N VAL A 141 -1.96 10.39 0.16
CA VAL A 141 -1.71 11.85 0.16
C VAL A 141 -2.99 12.66 -0.12
N PHE A 142 -3.97 12.07 -0.83
CA PHE A 142 -5.25 12.71 -1.13
C PHE A 142 -6.30 12.61 0.00
N LYS A 143 -6.03 11.87 1.07
CA LYS A 143 -6.98 11.66 2.17
C LYS A 143 -6.88 12.66 3.32
N TYR A 144 -5.87 13.52 3.33
CA TYR A 144 -5.63 14.48 4.41
C TYR A 144 -6.33 15.83 4.24
N TYR A 145 -7.21 15.97 3.23
CA TYR A 145 -7.91 17.24 2.95
C TYR A 145 -8.63 17.83 4.17
N THR A 146 -9.27 16.98 4.98
CA THR A 146 -10.00 17.40 6.18
C THR A 146 -9.12 17.96 7.31
N GLN A 147 -7.79 17.83 7.18
CA GLN A 147 -6.81 18.34 8.14
C GLN A 147 -6.28 19.72 7.76
N CYS A 148 -6.67 20.25 6.59
CA CYS A 148 -6.22 21.51 6.05
C CYS A 148 -7.37 22.54 6.04
N ASN A 149 -7.03 23.81 6.21
CA ASN A 149 -8.03 24.90 6.26
C ASN A 149 -8.46 25.34 4.86
N ASN A 150 -7.62 25.10 3.84
CA ASN A 150 -7.87 25.48 2.46
C ASN A 150 -7.09 24.62 1.47
N GLN A 151 -7.39 24.76 0.18
CA GLN A 151 -6.78 24.01 -0.92
C GLN A 151 -5.26 24.22 -1.01
N TYR A 152 -4.77 25.41 -0.79
CA TYR A 152 -3.33 25.73 -0.84
C TYR A 152 -2.54 24.98 0.25
N GLU A 153 -3.03 24.97 1.49
CA GLU A 153 -2.42 24.20 2.57
C GLU A 153 -2.42 22.71 2.29
N PHE A 154 -3.50 22.22 1.68
CA PHE A 154 -3.60 20.81 1.29
C PHE A 154 -2.56 20.43 0.22
N GLU A 155 -2.44 21.21 -0.86
CA GLU A 155 -1.45 20.98 -1.91
C GLU A 155 -0.02 21.05 -1.37
N LYS A 156 0.27 22.03 -0.53
CA LYS A 156 1.57 22.15 0.13
C LYS A 156 1.90 20.93 0.97
N MET A 157 0.94 20.45 1.78
CA MET A 157 1.12 19.25 2.61
C MET A 157 1.37 18.00 1.75
N GLN A 158 0.67 17.83 0.63
CA GLN A 158 0.90 16.71 -0.28
C GLN A 158 2.34 16.71 -0.83
N ILE A 159 2.84 17.88 -1.26
CA ILE A 159 4.21 18.05 -1.74
C ILE A 159 5.22 17.73 -0.64
N GLU A 160 5.02 18.22 0.58
CA GLU A 160 5.88 17.94 1.73
C GLU A 160 5.95 16.45 2.07
N LEU A 161 4.81 15.75 2.06
CA LEU A 161 4.76 14.30 2.31
C LEU A 161 5.47 13.50 1.21
N LEU A 162 5.26 13.86 -0.06
CA LEU A 162 5.93 13.20 -1.18
C LEU A 162 7.43 13.49 -1.20
N PHE A 163 7.84 14.71 -0.84
CA PHE A 163 9.25 15.06 -0.70
C PHE A 163 9.91 14.26 0.45
N LYS A 164 9.24 14.13 1.59
CA LYS A 164 9.71 13.27 2.69
C LYS A 164 9.89 11.83 2.23
N HIS A 165 8.91 11.28 1.50
CA HIS A 165 8.98 9.92 0.93
C HIS A 165 10.17 9.77 -0.03
N LYS A 166 10.37 10.74 -0.95
CA LYS A 166 11.54 10.79 -1.85
C LYS A 166 12.85 10.72 -1.09
N VAL A 167 13.04 11.61 -0.09
CA VAL A 167 14.28 11.67 0.71
C VAL A 167 14.57 10.32 1.35
N LYS A 168 13.55 9.64 1.92
CA LYS A 168 13.74 8.31 2.51
C LYS A 168 14.17 7.24 1.50
N ILE A 169 13.67 7.30 0.27
CA ILE A 169 14.12 6.40 -0.80
C ILE A 169 15.57 6.69 -1.19
N GLU A 170 15.93 7.96 -1.36
CA GLU A 170 17.30 8.35 -1.73
C GLU A 170 18.31 7.95 -0.65
N GLU A 171 17.98 8.14 0.64
CA GLU A 171 18.78 7.64 1.78
C GLU A 171 19.03 6.13 1.69
N MET A 172 17.99 5.35 1.37
CA MET A 172 18.11 3.89 1.28
C MET A 172 18.86 3.43 0.02
N LEU A 173 18.69 4.12 -1.11
CA LEU A 173 19.47 3.85 -2.32
C LEU A 173 20.96 4.06 -2.08
N ASP A 174 21.33 5.12 -1.37
CA ASP A 174 22.72 5.43 -1.05
C ASP A 174 23.30 4.47 -0.01
N LEU A 175 22.51 4.12 1.02
CA LEU A 175 22.91 3.17 2.06
C LEU A 175 23.20 1.77 1.51
N HIS A 176 22.43 1.32 0.53
CA HIS A 176 22.48 -0.05 0.02
C HIS A 176 23.14 -0.19 -1.36
N LYS A 177 23.80 0.84 -1.87
CA LYS A 177 24.42 0.86 -3.22
C LYS A 177 25.37 -0.31 -3.50
N GLU A 178 26.03 -0.85 -2.47
CA GLU A 178 26.96 -1.99 -2.58
C GLU A 178 26.24 -3.36 -2.49
N ASN A 179 24.98 -3.40 -2.08
CA ASN A 179 24.19 -4.62 -2.00
C ASN A 179 23.10 -4.60 -3.07
N ILE A 180 23.46 -5.06 -4.27
CA ILE A 180 22.57 -5.00 -5.46
C ILE A 180 21.19 -5.60 -5.20
N ARG A 181 21.10 -6.71 -4.48
CA ARG A 181 19.81 -7.38 -4.18
C ARG A 181 18.88 -6.54 -3.30
N VAL A 182 19.44 -5.78 -2.38
CA VAL A 182 18.65 -4.88 -1.52
C VAL A 182 18.39 -3.58 -2.25
N TRP A 183 19.40 -3.06 -2.97
CA TRP A 183 19.32 -1.85 -3.77
C TRP A 183 18.20 -1.92 -4.82
N ASP A 184 18.05 -3.03 -5.54
CA ASP A 184 16.98 -3.24 -6.51
C ASP A 184 15.58 -3.05 -5.94
N LYS A 185 15.37 -3.39 -4.67
CA LYS A 185 14.10 -3.17 -3.98
C LYS A 185 13.78 -1.67 -3.85
N TYR A 186 14.79 -0.86 -3.57
CA TYR A 186 14.64 0.60 -3.47
C TYR A 186 14.54 1.27 -4.84
N VAL A 187 15.18 0.71 -5.87
CA VAL A 187 14.95 1.12 -7.26
C VAL A 187 13.49 0.92 -7.65
N TRP A 188 12.89 -0.21 -7.27
CA TRP A 188 11.47 -0.44 -7.51
C TRP A 188 10.60 0.64 -6.83
N ILE A 189 10.87 0.97 -5.56
CA ILE A 189 10.12 2.01 -4.83
C ILE A 189 10.31 3.39 -5.48
N ALA A 190 11.53 3.70 -5.94
CA ALA A 190 11.82 4.95 -6.64
C ALA A 190 11.03 5.07 -7.96
N ASN A 191 10.91 3.97 -8.70
CA ASN A 191 10.09 3.89 -9.91
C ASN A 191 8.61 4.11 -9.59
N TYR A 192 8.08 3.45 -8.56
CA TYR A 192 6.71 3.62 -8.11
C TYR A 192 6.43 5.07 -7.66
N HIS A 193 7.33 5.67 -6.88
CA HIS A 193 7.24 7.07 -6.49
C HIS A 193 7.19 8.01 -7.69
N ASN A 194 8.11 7.83 -8.63
CA ASN A 194 8.17 8.66 -9.84
C ASN A 194 6.93 8.49 -10.72
N TYR A 195 6.43 7.25 -10.88
CA TYR A 195 5.17 6.98 -11.58
C TYR A 195 4.03 7.78 -10.95
N PHE A 196 3.84 7.67 -9.65
CA PHE A 196 2.78 8.38 -8.93
C PHE A 196 2.89 9.90 -9.08
N CYS A 197 4.08 10.45 -8.92
CA CYS A 197 4.33 11.87 -9.08
C CYS A 197 4.15 12.35 -10.53
N ASN A 198 4.50 11.53 -11.53
CA ASN A 198 4.32 11.90 -12.94
C ASN A 198 2.84 12.05 -13.32
N ILE A 199 1.98 11.21 -12.75
CA ILE A 199 0.54 11.25 -13.06
C ILE A 199 -0.17 12.37 -12.27
N ASN A 200 0.19 12.58 -11.00
CA ASN A 200 -0.61 13.41 -10.10
C ASN A 200 0.01 14.79 -9.82
N PHE A 201 1.32 14.96 -10.07
CA PHE A 201 2.09 16.17 -9.74
C PHE A 201 3.07 16.50 -10.89
N GLU A 202 2.58 16.57 -12.13
CA GLU A 202 3.41 16.71 -13.33
C GLU A 202 4.32 17.94 -13.28
N ASN A 203 3.84 19.04 -12.73
CA ASN A 203 4.56 20.31 -12.65
C ASN A 203 5.65 20.32 -11.56
N GLU A 204 5.55 19.46 -10.55
CA GLU A 204 6.46 19.40 -9.40
C GLU A 204 7.67 18.51 -9.71
N LYS A 205 8.58 18.98 -10.58
CA LYS A 205 9.72 18.20 -11.08
C LYS A 205 10.72 17.80 -9.99
N GLU A 206 10.84 18.60 -8.95
CA GLU A 206 11.70 18.36 -7.79
C GLU A 206 11.29 17.13 -6.97
N LEU A 207 10.04 16.66 -7.10
CA LEU A 207 9.61 15.42 -6.46
C LEU A 207 10.22 14.18 -7.11
N ARG A 208 10.80 14.28 -8.33
CA ARG A 208 11.32 13.12 -9.05
C ARG A 208 12.67 12.68 -8.50
N ILE A 209 12.86 11.39 -8.41
CA ILE A 209 14.15 10.74 -8.17
C ILE A 209 14.86 10.58 -9.52
N ALA A 210 16.18 10.80 -9.58
CA ALA A 210 16.95 10.86 -10.82
C ALA A 210 16.84 9.59 -11.66
N LYS A 211 16.62 9.74 -12.97
CA LYS A 211 16.36 8.64 -13.94
C LYS A 211 17.47 7.62 -14.09
N ASN A 212 18.74 7.99 -13.87
CA ASN A 212 19.89 7.10 -14.00
C ASN A 212 19.91 5.92 -12.99
N LYS A 213 19.00 5.96 -12.00
CA LYS A 213 18.84 4.91 -11.00
C LYS A 213 17.65 3.99 -11.29
N LEU A 214 16.90 4.20 -12.41
CA LEU A 214 15.54 3.65 -12.52
C LEU A 214 15.41 2.66 -13.69
N LEU A 215 14.62 1.60 -13.50
CA LEU A 215 14.32 0.56 -14.49
C LEU A 215 12.84 0.62 -14.88
N SER A 216 11.95 -0.17 -14.72
CA SER A 216 10.59 -0.19 -15.27
C SER A 216 9.43 -0.08 -14.25
N TRP A 217 8.18 0.05 -14.67
CA TRP A 217 7.08 0.62 -13.87
C TRP A 217 5.85 -0.24 -13.59
N PRO A 218 5.07 0.00 -12.49
CA PRO A 218 3.67 -0.36 -12.34
C PRO A 218 2.75 0.46 -13.28
N ARG A 219 1.54 -0.01 -13.52
CA ARG A 219 0.47 0.72 -14.23
C ARG A 219 -0.85 0.69 -13.47
N GLY A 220 -1.70 1.65 -13.77
CA GLY A 220 -3.07 1.67 -13.26
C GLY A 220 -3.92 0.56 -13.88
N ILE A 221 -5.04 0.24 -13.22
CA ILE A 221 -6.05 -0.70 -13.72
C ILE A 221 -6.77 -0.07 -14.91
N SER A 222 -6.74 -0.74 -16.06
CA SER A 222 -7.48 -0.36 -17.26
C SER A 222 -8.77 -1.19 -17.39
N ASN A 223 -9.65 -0.78 -18.30
CA ASN A 223 -10.87 -1.54 -18.60
C ASN A 223 -10.58 -2.92 -19.22
N ASN A 224 -9.34 -3.19 -19.66
CA ASN A 224 -8.93 -4.48 -20.19
C ASN A 224 -8.46 -5.47 -19.10
N ASP A 225 -8.35 -5.02 -17.85
CA ASP A 225 -7.92 -5.83 -16.70
C ASP A 225 -9.11 -6.40 -15.90
N THR A 226 -10.33 -6.10 -16.34
CA THR A 226 -11.59 -6.45 -15.66
C THR A 226 -12.43 -7.43 -16.46
#